data_01d5fc9534a992be1aa9c7db5940bbf1
#
_entry.id   01d5fc9534a992be1aa9c7db5940bbf1
#
_cell.length_a   1.000
_cell.length_b   1.000
_cell.length_c   1.000
_cell.angle_alpha   90.00
_cell.angle_beta   90.00
_cell.angle_gamma   90.00
#
_symmetry.space_group_name_H-M   'P 1'
#
loop_
_entity.id
_entity.type
_entity.pdbx_description
1 polymer ?
#
loop_
_entity_poly.entity_id
_entity_poly.type
_entity_poly.pdbx_seq_one_letter_code
_entity_poly.pdbx_strand_id
1 'polypeptide(L)'
;MSNAIATDLPKEMQSHHYPILYQVEDSHWWYVGRRRIISSLVEKIRATLNNPNPRILDVGCGTGANLKMLANYGRAEGVDISPQAVEFCRERGLDTVKLGAAEQLPYEDDSFEIVTALDVIEHLDDDVAGLREIRRVLRRDGRVLLFVPAFMFLWGVQDDVSNHRRRYTLPSLVKAVEEAGFAVEWSSYANISFFLPVLLVRSVMRWLRLRAATEYGINISVMNGPFSQLFAAERFVLDRGKLPFGVSAVCIARRIE
;
A
#
# COMPACT_ATOMS: atom_id res chain seq x y z
N MET A 1 -23.61 25.28 5.22
CA MET A 1 -23.57 24.88 3.79
C MET A 1 -22.68 23.67 3.73
N SER A 2 -23.28 22.49 3.57
CA SER A 2 -22.63 21.17 3.63
C SER A 2 -21.75 20.97 2.40
N ASN A 3 -20.49 20.58 2.61
CA ASN A 3 -19.54 20.22 1.56
C ASN A 3 -19.98 18.92 0.85
N ALA A 4 -20.78 19.06 -0.18
CA ALA A 4 -21.20 17.97 -1.06
C ALA A 4 -20.23 17.81 -2.26
N ILE A 5 -18.89 17.83 -2.04
CA ILE A 5 -17.90 17.73 -3.14
C ILE A 5 -17.07 16.44 -3.05
N ALA A 6 -17.30 15.58 -2.03
CA ALA A 6 -16.43 14.41 -1.81
C ALA A 6 -16.91 13.09 -2.44
N THR A 7 -18.08 13.06 -3.10
CA THR A 7 -18.70 11.76 -3.49
C THR A 7 -18.53 11.35 -4.95
N ASP A 8 -17.81 12.11 -5.77
CA ASP A 8 -17.76 11.86 -7.23
C ASP A 8 -16.34 11.70 -7.82
N LEU A 9 -15.31 11.56 -6.97
CA LEU A 9 -13.96 11.30 -7.46
C LEU A 9 -13.81 9.82 -7.84
N PRO A 10 -13.12 9.50 -8.96
CA PRO A 10 -12.80 8.13 -9.32
C PRO A 10 -12.07 7.42 -8.17
N LYS A 11 -12.37 6.14 -7.94
CA LYS A 11 -11.68 5.31 -6.93
C LYS A 11 -10.30 4.90 -7.38
N GLU A 12 -10.07 4.84 -8.69
CA GLU A 12 -8.78 4.55 -9.29
C GLU A 12 -7.91 5.79 -9.43
N MET A 13 -6.62 5.58 -9.47
CA MET A 13 -5.63 6.59 -9.85
C MET A 13 -5.90 7.10 -11.27
N GLN A 14 -5.54 8.34 -11.57
CA GLN A 14 -5.68 8.90 -12.92
C GLN A 14 -4.95 8.02 -13.95
N SER A 15 -5.65 7.63 -15.02
CA SER A 15 -5.20 6.61 -15.97
C SER A 15 -3.81 6.85 -16.57
N HIS A 16 -3.44 8.13 -16.80
CA HIS A 16 -2.13 8.48 -17.36
C HIS A 16 -0.93 8.19 -16.41
N HIS A 17 -1.18 7.86 -15.14
CA HIS A 17 -0.12 7.52 -14.18
C HIS A 17 0.28 6.04 -14.21
N TYR A 18 -0.59 5.12 -14.64
CA TYR A 18 -0.23 3.70 -14.73
C TYR A 18 0.98 3.43 -15.63
N PRO A 19 1.11 4.02 -16.85
CA PRO A 19 2.30 3.85 -17.67
C PRO A 19 3.57 4.40 -17.00
N ILE A 20 3.47 5.53 -16.28
CA ILE A 20 4.61 6.10 -15.54
C ILE A 20 5.02 5.17 -14.42
N LEU A 21 4.05 4.70 -13.62
CA LEU A 21 4.27 3.76 -12.53
C LEU A 21 4.97 2.49 -13.04
N TYR A 22 4.44 1.88 -14.12
CA TYR A 22 5.01 0.68 -14.73
C TYR A 22 6.47 0.84 -15.13
N GLN A 23 6.88 2.03 -15.62
CA GLN A 23 8.24 2.31 -16.02
C GLN A 23 9.19 2.54 -14.84
N VAL A 24 8.71 3.15 -13.75
CA VAL A 24 9.60 3.61 -12.66
C VAL A 24 9.65 2.65 -11.47
N GLU A 25 8.63 1.85 -11.23
CA GLU A 25 8.51 1.07 -9.98
C GLU A 25 9.59 0.00 -9.80
N ASP A 26 10.23 -0.46 -10.87
CA ASP A 26 11.31 -1.44 -10.78
C ASP A 26 12.68 -0.81 -10.49
N SER A 27 12.83 0.50 -10.70
CA SER A 27 14.11 1.20 -10.59
C SER A 27 14.13 2.36 -9.60
N HIS A 28 13.01 3.02 -9.39
CA HIS A 28 12.92 4.19 -8.52
C HIS A 28 13.10 3.79 -7.04
N TRP A 29 13.96 4.53 -6.34
CA TRP A 29 14.40 4.24 -4.96
C TRP A 29 13.25 4.00 -3.98
N TRP A 30 12.16 4.77 -4.10
CA TRP A 30 10.98 4.65 -3.24
C TRP A 30 10.35 3.26 -3.33
N TYR A 31 10.01 2.82 -4.55
CA TYR A 31 9.35 1.53 -4.76
C TYR A 31 10.27 0.36 -4.43
N VAL A 32 11.55 0.45 -4.82
CA VAL A 32 12.53 -0.61 -4.54
C VAL A 32 12.79 -0.74 -3.04
N GLY A 33 13.00 0.37 -2.32
CA GLY A 33 13.22 0.37 -0.87
C GLY A 33 12.00 -0.14 -0.12
N ARG A 34 10.82 0.34 -0.49
CA ARG A 34 9.54 -0.07 0.10
C ARG A 34 9.27 -1.56 -0.09
N ARG A 35 9.46 -2.10 -1.30
CA ARG A 35 9.29 -3.54 -1.56
C ARG A 35 10.16 -4.40 -0.65
N ARG A 36 11.38 -3.99 -0.33
CA ARG A 36 12.26 -4.73 0.60
C ARG A 36 11.72 -4.73 2.03
N ILE A 37 11.09 -3.65 2.47
CA ILE A 37 10.40 -3.60 3.77
C ILE A 37 9.19 -4.52 3.75
N ILE A 38 8.34 -4.42 2.72
CA ILE A 38 7.16 -5.28 2.55
C ILE A 38 7.57 -6.76 2.51
N SER A 39 8.61 -7.11 1.75
CA SER A 39 9.19 -8.45 1.71
C SER A 39 9.53 -8.99 3.10
N SER A 40 10.22 -8.20 3.94
CA SER A 40 10.58 -8.59 5.31
C SER A 40 9.33 -8.83 6.17
N LEU A 41 8.32 -7.98 6.04
CA LEU A 41 7.06 -8.11 6.81
C LEU A 41 6.23 -9.32 6.34
N VAL A 42 6.16 -9.57 5.03
CA VAL A 42 5.49 -10.77 4.48
C VAL A 42 6.20 -12.05 4.92
N GLU A 43 7.54 -12.08 4.91
CA GLU A 43 8.31 -13.22 5.43
C GLU A 43 8.02 -13.47 6.90
N LYS A 44 7.93 -12.40 7.70
CA LYS A 44 7.54 -12.48 9.12
C LYS A 44 6.15 -13.08 9.31
N ILE A 45 5.17 -12.66 8.50
CA ILE A 45 3.82 -13.24 8.50
C ILE A 45 3.88 -14.70 8.09
N ARG A 46 4.56 -15.02 6.99
CA ARG A 46 4.70 -16.38 6.46
C ARG A 46 5.28 -17.34 7.50
N ALA A 47 6.29 -16.90 8.25
CA ALA A 47 6.92 -17.70 9.30
C ALA A 47 5.97 -18.08 10.45
N THR A 48 4.82 -17.41 10.60
CA THR A 48 3.79 -17.76 11.60
C THR A 48 2.73 -18.72 11.08
N LEU A 49 2.75 -19.03 9.78
CA LEU A 49 1.77 -19.91 9.15
C LEU A 49 2.27 -21.36 9.12
N ASN A 50 1.35 -22.31 9.27
CA ASN A 50 1.65 -23.73 9.12
C ASN A 50 1.77 -24.19 7.65
N ASN A 51 1.43 -23.31 6.69
CA ASN A 51 1.48 -23.60 5.26
C ASN A 51 2.76 -22.97 4.66
N PRO A 52 3.71 -23.76 4.14
CA PRO A 52 4.94 -23.23 3.52
C PRO A 52 4.69 -22.53 2.18
N ASN A 53 3.54 -22.77 1.54
CA ASN A 53 3.16 -22.16 0.26
C ASN A 53 1.75 -21.54 0.34
N PRO A 54 1.58 -20.47 1.15
CA PRO A 54 0.28 -19.84 1.39
C PRO A 54 -0.30 -19.23 0.12
N ARG A 55 -1.64 -19.11 0.07
CA ARG A 55 -2.30 -18.25 -0.91
C ARG A 55 -2.23 -16.82 -0.43
N ILE A 56 -1.75 -15.95 -1.29
CA ILE A 56 -1.56 -14.52 -1.02
C ILE A 56 -2.42 -13.71 -2.01
N LEU A 57 -3.19 -12.77 -1.52
CA LEU A 57 -3.93 -11.81 -2.35
C LEU A 57 -3.29 -10.43 -2.20
N ASP A 58 -2.98 -9.79 -3.33
CA ASP A 58 -2.61 -8.36 -3.38
C ASP A 58 -3.82 -7.55 -3.86
N VAL A 59 -4.48 -6.85 -2.94
CA VAL A 59 -5.61 -5.98 -3.24
C VAL A 59 -5.08 -4.64 -3.71
N GLY A 60 -5.58 -4.13 -4.84
CA GLY A 60 -5.03 -2.94 -5.50
C GLY A 60 -3.62 -3.19 -6.02
N CYS A 61 -3.41 -4.30 -6.74
CA CYS A 61 -2.08 -4.75 -7.16
C CYS A 61 -1.39 -3.81 -8.17
N GLY A 62 -2.11 -2.80 -8.70
CA GLY A 62 -1.59 -1.83 -9.65
C GLY A 62 -0.98 -2.50 -10.87
N THR A 63 0.22 -2.06 -11.25
CA THR A 63 0.95 -2.61 -12.40
C THR A 63 1.73 -3.90 -12.10
N GLY A 64 1.58 -4.48 -10.89
CA GLY A 64 2.01 -5.83 -10.55
C GLY A 64 3.41 -6.00 -9.97
N ALA A 65 4.18 -4.92 -9.70
CA ALA A 65 5.54 -5.08 -9.18
C ALA A 65 5.59 -5.70 -7.77
N ASN A 66 4.64 -5.35 -6.91
CA ASN A 66 4.51 -5.98 -5.60
C ASN A 66 4.02 -7.42 -5.73
N LEU A 67 3.03 -7.68 -6.59
CA LEU A 67 2.51 -9.02 -6.84
C LEU A 67 3.61 -9.98 -7.33
N LYS A 68 4.49 -9.53 -8.25
CA LYS A 68 5.66 -10.28 -8.69
C LYS A 68 6.60 -10.63 -7.53
N MET A 69 6.80 -9.73 -6.59
CA MET A 69 7.61 -9.97 -5.39
C MET A 69 6.89 -10.96 -4.45
N LEU A 70 5.58 -10.82 -4.24
CA LEU A 70 4.78 -11.70 -3.38
C LEU A 70 4.78 -13.16 -3.86
N ALA A 71 4.89 -13.41 -5.16
CA ALA A 71 5.02 -14.74 -5.74
C ALA A 71 6.24 -15.53 -5.24
N ASN A 72 7.25 -14.88 -4.65
CA ASN A 72 8.38 -15.57 -4.01
C ASN A 72 8.02 -16.16 -2.63
N TYR A 73 6.87 -15.79 -2.06
CA TYR A 73 6.45 -16.16 -0.70
C TYR A 73 5.28 -17.13 -0.67
N GLY A 74 4.60 -17.35 -1.80
CA GLY A 74 3.44 -18.22 -1.90
C GLY A 74 2.76 -18.12 -3.26
N ARG A 75 1.56 -18.68 -3.35
CA ARG A 75 0.70 -18.57 -4.54
C ARG A 75 0.01 -17.21 -4.52
N ALA A 76 0.59 -16.24 -5.24
CA ALA A 76 0.10 -14.88 -5.28
C ALA A 76 -0.93 -14.65 -6.38
N GLU A 77 -2.02 -14.02 -6.03
CA GLU A 77 -3.09 -13.54 -6.91
C GLU A 77 -3.26 -12.03 -6.70
N GLY A 78 -3.66 -11.30 -7.72
CA GLY A 78 -3.89 -9.87 -7.66
C GLY A 78 -5.33 -9.50 -7.98
N VAL A 79 -5.78 -8.36 -7.47
CA VAL A 79 -7.02 -7.72 -7.90
C VAL A 79 -6.80 -6.21 -7.99
N ASP A 80 -7.32 -5.61 -9.05
CA ASP A 80 -7.32 -4.16 -9.21
C ASP A 80 -8.62 -3.71 -9.86
N ILE A 81 -9.07 -2.50 -9.55
CA ILE A 81 -10.28 -1.90 -10.12
C ILE A 81 -10.05 -1.40 -11.56
N SER A 82 -8.80 -1.11 -11.92
CA SER A 82 -8.43 -0.55 -13.21
C SER A 82 -8.15 -1.64 -14.25
N PRO A 83 -8.89 -1.67 -15.39
CA PRO A 83 -8.55 -2.55 -16.49
C PRO A 83 -7.14 -2.34 -17.04
N GLN A 84 -6.65 -1.10 -17.01
CA GLN A 84 -5.29 -0.76 -17.46
C GLN A 84 -4.22 -1.35 -16.54
N ALA A 85 -4.44 -1.34 -15.22
CA ALA A 85 -3.55 -1.98 -14.25
C ALA A 85 -3.45 -3.49 -14.51
N VAL A 86 -4.60 -4.14 -14.73
CA VAL A 86 -4.67 -5.58 -15.05
C VAL A 86 -3.90 -5.89 -16.35
N GLU A 87 -3.98 -5.03 -17.36
CA GLU A 87 -3.23 -5.23 -18.61
C GLU A 87 -1.71 -5.13 -18.39
N PHE A 88 -1.23 -4.15 -17.63
CA PHE A 88 0.18 -4.07 -17.24
C PHE A 88 0.66 -5.29 -16.44
N CYS A 89 -0.20 -5.87 -15.59
CA CYS A 89 0.12 -7.13 -14.92
C CYS A 89 0.33 -8.26 -15.94
N ARG A 90 -0.52 -8.37 -16.96
CA ARG A 90 -0.36 -9.36 -18.04
C ARG A 90 0.91 -9.14 -18.85
N GLU A 91 1.25 -7.89 -19.17
CA GLU A 91 2.52 -7.56 -19.81
C GLU A 91 3.75 -7.99 -18.97
N ARG A 92 3.61 -8.03 -17.63
CA ARG A 92 4.62 -8.59 -16.72
C ARG A 92 4.64 -10.12 -16.66
N GLY A 93 3.72 -10.80 -17.33
CA GLY A 93 3.54 -12.25 -17.25
C GLY A 93 2.81 -12.71 -15.98
N LEU A 94 1.98 -11.85 -15.40
CA LEU A 94 1.17 -12.14 -14.21
C LEU A 94 -0.28 -12.44 -14.65
N ASP A 95 -0.61 -13.71 -14.87
CA ASP A 95 -1.92 -14.13 -15.36
C ASP A 95 -2.93 -14.35 -14.22
N THR A 96 -2.50 -14.25 -12.96
CA THR A 96 -3.34 -14.48 -11.77
C THR A 96 -3.99 -13.20 -11.25
N VAL A 97 -4.33 -12.25 -12.13
CA VAL A 97 -4.93 -10.97 -11.76
C VAL A 97 -6.36 -10.88 -12.26
N LYS A 98 -7.26 -10.42 -11.38
CA LYS A 98 -8.67 -10.19 -11.68
C LYS A 98 -9.01 -8.71 -11.62
N LEU A 99 -10.01 -8.32 -12.40
CA LEU A 99 -10.65 -7.01 -12.27
C LEU A 99 -11.66 -7.07 -11.13
N GLY A 100 -11.59 -6.12 -10.19
CA GLY A 100 -12.52 -6.06 -9.06
C GLY A 100 -12.23 -4.91 -8.11
N ALA A 101 -13.25 -4.48 -7.38
CA ALA A 101 -13.13 -3.44 -6.36
C ALA A 101 -12.77 -4.03 -4.99
N ALA A 102 -12.07 -3.26 -4.16
CA ALA A 102 -11.68 -3.68 -2.82
C ALA A 102 -12.88 -3.87 -1.88
N GLU A 103 -14.01 -3.20 -2.15
CA GLU A 103 -15.27 -3.33 -1.41
C GLU A 103 -16.12 -4.53 -1.87
N GLN A 104 -15.73 -5.19 -2.97
CA GLN A 104 -16.40 -6.38 -3.50
C GLN A 104 -15.39 -7.26 -4.23
N LEU A 105 -14.63 -8.03 -3.49
CA LEU A 105 -13.56 -8.87 -4.02
C LEU A 105 -14.14 -10.10 -4.75
N PRO A 106 -13.67 -10.43 -5.97
CA PRO A 106 -14.19 -11.54 -6.78
C PRO A 106 -13.62 -12.90 -6.31
N TYR A 107 -13.67 -13.14 -5.01
CA TYR A 107 -13.16 -14.34 -4.33
C TYR A 107 -14.14 -14.83 -3.28
N GLU A 108 -14.10 -16.14 -3.04
CA GLU A 108 -14.89 -16.78 -1.99
C GLU A 108 -14.36 -16.45 -0.60
N ASP A 109 -15.20 -16.64 0.42
CA ASP A 109 -14.81 -16.52 1.82
C ASP A 109 -13.66 -17.50 2.14
N ASP A 110 -12.85 -17.17 3.15
CA ASP A 110 -11.81 -18.07 3.67
C ASP A 110 -10.81 -18.58 2.59
N SER A 111 -10.48 -17.75 1.59
CA SER A 111 -9.68 -18.15 0.44
C SER A 111 -8.17 -17.98 0.63
N PHE A 112 -7.73 -16.98 1.40
CA PHE A 112 -6.33 -16.56 1.47
C PHE A 112 -5.78 -16.60 2.89
N GLU A 113 -4.52 -17.00 3.04
CA GLU A 113 -3.80 -16.96 4.31
C GLU A 113 -3.17 -15.58 4.57
N ILE A 114 -2.79 -14.87 3.51
CA ILE A 114 -2.22 -13.52 3.58
C ILE A 114 -2.97 -12.63 2.59
N VAL A 115 -3.33 -11.44 3.02
CA VAL A 115 -3.79 -10.36 2.13
C VAL A 115 -2.91 -9.15 2.32
N THR A 116 -2.47 -8.54 1.23
CA THR A 116 -1.79 -7.24 1.24
C THR A 116 -2.72 -6.18 0.65
N ALA A 117 -2.75 -4.98 1.25
CA ALA A 117 -3.39 -3.81 0.70
C ALA A 117 -2.42 -2.62 0.89
N LEU A 118 -1.73 -2.29 -0.20
CA LEU A 118 -0.57 -1.41 -0.21
C LEU A 118 -0.91 -0.13 -0.97
N ASP A 119 -1.26 0.93 -0.25
CA ASP A 119 -1.86 2.18 -0.73
C ASP A 119 -3.21 1.92 -1.43
N VAL A 120 -4.17 1.40 -0.67
CA VAL A 120 -5.49 1.04 -1.18
C VAL A 120 -6.61 1.69 -0.37
N ILE A 121 -6.62 1.49 0.94
CA ILE A 121 -7.79 1.86 1.77
C ILE A 121 -7.97 3.39 1.89
N GLU A 122 -6.94 4.17 1.62
CA GLU A 122 -7.02 5.63 1.53
C GLU A 122 -7.83 6.14 0.33
N HIS A 123 -8.04 5.29 -0.68
CA HIS A 123 -8.85 5.61 -1.85
C HIS A 123 -10.35 5.36 -1.62
N LEU A 124 -10.69 4.52 -0.65
CA LEU A 124 -12.06 4.08 -0.41
C LEU A 124 -12.88 5.17 0.29
N ASP A 125 -14.14 5.31 -0.08
CA ASP A 125 -15.05 6.21 0.63
C ASP A 125 -15.35 5.66 2.03
N ASP A 126 -15.56 4.33 2.15
CA ASP A 126 -15.69 3.58 3.40
C ASP A 126 -14.54 2.56 3.50
N ASP A 127 -13.47 2.95 4.17
CA ASP A 127 -12.29 2.11 4.39
C ASP A 127 -12.58 0.90 5.28
N VAL A 128 -13.51 1.04 6.23
CA VAL A 128 -13.94 -0.06 7.10
C VAL A 128 -14.73 -1.11 6.30
N ALA A 129 -15.56 -0.71 5.33
CA ALA A 129 -16.23 -1.66 4.45
C ALA A 129 -15.24 -2.45 3.59
N GLY A 130 -14.23 -1.79 3.00
CA GLY A 130 -13.16 -2.47 2.26
C GLY A 130 -12.35 -3.43 3.15
N LEU A 131 -12.05 -3.02 4.38
CA LEU A 131 -11.37 -3.90 5.34
C LEU A 131 -12.23 -5.10 5.76
N ARG A 132 -13.56 -4.95 5.89
CA ARG A 132 -14.47 -6.08 6.13
C ARG A 132 -14.49 -7.07 4.97
N GLU A 133 -14.40 -6.59 3.75
CA GLU A 133 -14.32 -7.43 2.56
C GLU A 133 -12.96 -8.17 2.49
N ILE A 134 -11.85 -7.51 2.82
CA ILE A 134 -10.56 -8.17 3.02
C ILE A 134 -10.65 -9.24 4.10
N ARG A 135 -11.33 -8.95 5.22
CA ARG A 135 -11.56 -9.93 6.29
C ARG A 135 -12.37 -11.14 5.81
N ARG A 136 -13.38 -10.94 4.97
CA ARG A 136 -14.21 -12.03 4.43
C ARG A 136 -13.38 -13.04 3.65
N VAL A 137 -12.49 -12.57 2.77
CA VAL A 137 -11.66 -13.45 1.92
C VAL A 137 -10.47 -14.07 2.65
N LEU A 138 -10.05 -13.51 3.78
CA LEU A 138 -9.01 -14.07 4.62
C LEU A 138 -9.54 -15.31 5.33
N ARG A 139 -8.71 -16.34 5.43
CA ARG A 139 -8.95 -17.52 6.28
C ARG A 139 -8.93 -17.14 7.76
N ARG A 140 -9.53 -17.97 8.59
CA ARG A 140 -9.35 -17.86 10.04
C ARG A 140 -7.87 -17.91 10.36
N ASP A 141 -7.43 -17.05 11.28
CA ASP A 141 -6.02 -16.83 11.60
C ASP A 141 -5.15 -16.31 10.43
N GLY A 142 -5.75 -15.98 9.28
CA GLY A 142 -5.08 -15.27 8.20
C GLY A 142 -4.72 -13.83 8.60
N ARG A 143 -3.75 -13.26 7.92
CA ARG A 143 -3.22 -11.93 8.25
C ARG A 143 -3.32 -10.96 7.09
N VAL A 144 -3.65 -9.73 7.42
CA VAL A 144 -3.56 -8.61 6.49
C VAL A 144 -2.32 -7.78 6.80
N LEU A 145 -1.61 -7.38 5.76
CA LEU A 145 -0.57 -6.37 5.79
C LEU A 145 -1.08 -5.11 5.09
N LEU A 146 -1.23 -4.05 5.84
CA LEU A 146 -1.62 -2.73 5.35
C LEU A 146 -0.42 -1.80 5.32
N PHE A 147 -0.30 -1.03 4.25
CA PHE A 147 0.68 0.03 4.10
C PHE A 147 -0.03 1.25 3.51
N VAL A 148 -0.10 2.36 4.26
CA VAL A 148 -0.92 3.53 3.89
C VAL A 148 -0.12 4.83 4.10
N PRO A 149 -0.47 5.93 3.42
CA PRO A 149 0.16 7.22 3.63
C PRO A 149 -0.17 7.77 5.01
N ALA A 150 0.87 8.30 5.70
CA ALA A 150 0.71 8.86 7.03
C ALA A 150 0.53 10.38 7.00
N PHE A 151 -0.21 10.89 8.00
CA PHE A 151 -0.40 12.29 8.37
C PHE A 151 -0.98 13.20 7.28
N MET A 152 -2.15 13.77 7.55
CA MET A 152 -2.82 14.74 6.68
C MET A 152 -1.97 15.99 6.39
N PHE A 153 -1.10 16.41 7.30
CA PHE A 153 -0.21 17.56 7.07
C PHE A 153 0.89 17.27 6.02
N LEU A 154 1.11 15.99 5.66
CA LEU A 154 1.98 15.58 4.55
C LEU A 154 1.24 15.50 3.21
N TRP A 155 -0.02 15.93 3.12
CA TRP A 155 -0.76 15.93 1.86
C TRP A 155 0.01 16.66 0.75
N GLY A 156 0.12 16.07 -0.42
CA GLY A 156 0.88 16.60 -1.54
C GLY A 156 0.24 16.29 -2.90
N VAL A 157 0.90 16.67 -3.96
CA VAL A 157 0.41 16.48 -5.34
C VAL A 157 0.11 15.01 -5.65
N GLN A 158 0.92 14.10 -5.09
CA GLN A 158 0.69 12.66 -5.30
C GLN A 158 -0.65 12.18 -4.74
N ASP A 159 -1.10 12.77 -3.63
CA ASP A 159 -2.42 12.42 -3.07
C ASP A 159 -3.56 12.86 -4.00
N ASP A 160 -3.45 14.07 -4.57
CA ASP A 160 -4.44 14.60 -5.53
C ASP A 160 -4.49 13.75 -6.80
N VAL A 161 -3.31 13.38 -7.34
CA VAL A 161 -3.16 12.57 -8.55
C VAL A 161 -3.65 11.14 -8.35
N SER A 162 -3.43 10.59 -7.17
CA SER A 162 -3.89 9.26 -6.80
C SER A 162 -5.34 9.22 -6.34
N ASN A 163 -6.04 10.37 -6.31
CA ASN A 163 -7.42 10.48 -5.80
C ASN A 163 -7.58 9.96 -4.37
N HIS A 164 -6.58 10.20 -3.49
CA HIS A 164 -6.70 9.84 -2.08
C HIS A 164 -7.86 10.58 -1.42
N ARG A 165 -8.51 9.93 -0.46
CA ARG A 165 -9.56 10.51 0.39
C ARG A 165 -8.96 10.98 1.72
N ARG A 166 -7.92 10.28 2.19
CA ARG A 166 -7.37 10.46 3.53
C ARG A 166 -5.93 9.99 3.63
N ARG A 167 -5.29 10.39 4.73
CA ARG A 167 -4.04 9.85 5.25
C ARG A 167 -4.24 9.46 6.70
N TYR A 168 -3.47 8.54 7.22
CA TYR A 168 -3.69 7.95 8.52
C TYR A 168 -2.66 8.40 9.56
N THR A 169 -3.09 8.44 10.81
CA THR A 169 -2.21 8.25 11.97
C THR A 169 -2.27 6.79 12.40
N LEU A 170 -1.29 6.28 13.16
CA LEU A 170 -1.40 4.90 13.67
C LEU A 170 -2.69 4.67 14.47
N PRO A 171 -3.11 5.57 15.39
CA PRO A 171 -4.37 5.38 16.11
C PRO A 171 -5.59 5.30 15.17
N SER A 172 -5.65 6.13 14.12
CA SER A 172 -6.79 6.08 13.18
C SER A 172 -6.78 4.82 12.32
N LEU A 173 -5.61 4.35 11.90
CA LEU A 173 -5.47 3.09 11.15
C LEU A 173 -5.87 1.89 12.03
N VAL A 174 -5.33 1.81 13.25
CA VAL A 174 -5.66 0.76 14.21
C VAL A 174 -7.16 0.72 14.49
N LYS A 175 -7.77 1.88 14.72
CA LYS A 175 -9.23 1.98 14.94
C LYS A 175 -10.02 1.41 13.77
N ALA A 176 -9.72 1.81 12.52
CA ALA A 176 -10.42 1.30 11.33
C ALA A 176 -10.26 -0.23 11.18
N VAL A 177 -9.06 -0.75 11.45
CA VAL A 177 -8.76 -2.18 11.40
C VAL A 177 -9.55 -2.97 12.46
N GLU A 178 -9.63 -2.46 13.69
CA GLU A 178 -10.38 -3.08 14.79
C GLU A 178 -11.90 -3.00 14.54
N GLU A 179 -12.42 -1.89 14.02
CA GLU A 179 -13.83 -1.72 13.62
C GLU A 179 -14.24 -2.69 12.48
N ALA A 180 -13.28 -3.08 11.65
CA ALA A 180 -13.50 -4.11 10.63
C ALA A 180 -13.45 -5.55 11.16
N GLY A 181 -13.15 -5.76 12.45
CA GLY A 181 -13.15 -7.08 13.10
C GLY A 181 -11.82 -7.81 13.01
N PHE A 182 -10.72 -7.09 12.99
CA PHE A 182 -9.36 -7.64 13.10
C PHE A 182 -8.77 -7.44 14.50
N ALA A 183 -7.82 -8.30 14.86
CA ALA A 183 -6.92 -8.07 15.99
C ALA A 183 -5.58 -7.55 15.46
N VAL A 184 -5.19 -6.35 15.87
CA VAL A 184 -3.90 -5.77 15.50
C VAL A 184 -2.78 -6.48 16.25
N GLU A 185 -1.88 -7.15 15.53
CA GLU A 185 -0.71 -7.83 16.11
C GLU A 185 0.50 -6.89 16.19
N TRP A 186 0.66 -6.02 15.18
CA TRP A 186 1.78 -5.07 15.13
C TRP A 186 1.42 -3.88 14.25
N SER A 187 1.88 -2.69 14.66
CA SER A 187 1.75 -1.47 13.86
C SER A 187 2.94 -0.54 14.11
N SER A 188 3.35 0.18 13.07
CA SER A 188 4.49 1.10 13.11
C SER A 188 4.32 2.18 12.04
N TYR A 189 5.06 3.27 12.17
CA TYR A 189 5.34 4.09 11.00
C TYR A 189 6.49 3.47 10.20
N ALA A 190 6.65 3.91 8.95
CA ALA A 190 7.75 3.55 8.07
C ALA A 190 8.17 4.78 7.24
N ASN A 191 9.35 4.69 6.63
CA ASN A 191 9.93 5.77 5.86
C ASN A 191 10.25 7.00 6.73
N ILE A 192 10.88 6.76 7.87
CA ILE A 192 11.37 7.81 8.78
C ILE A 192 12.56 8.56 8.15
N SER A 193 13.41 7.87 7.39
CA SER A 193 14.62 8.40 6.76
C SER A 193 14.34 9.58 5.84
N PHE A 194 13.18 9.59 5.18
CA PHE A 194 12.76 10.65 4.27
C PHE A 194 11.66 11.56 4.82
N PHE A 195 11.28 11.38 6.09
CA PHE A 195 10.20 12.17 6.68
C PHE A 195 10.50 13.68 6.67
N LEU A 196 11.66 14.09 7.18
CA LEU A 196 12.04 15.51 7.20
C LEU A 196 12.23 16.11 5.79
N PRO A 197 12.96 15.47 4.86
CA PRO A 197 13.01 15.92 3.47
C PRO A 197 11.64 16.09 2.82
N VAL A 198 10.76 15.11 2.94
CA VAL A 198 9.41 15.18 2.38
C VAL A 198 8.59 16.31 3.02
N LEU A 199 8.63 16.42 4.35
CA LEU A 199 7.95 17.49 5.09
C LEU A 199 8.44 18.87 4.64
N LEU A 200 9.75 19.06 4.50
CA LEU A 200 10.34 20.32 4.10
C LEU A 200 9.93 20.68 2.66
N VAL A 201 10.12 19.77 1.72
CA VAL A 201 9.79 20.00 0.31
C VAL A 201 8.31 20.33 0.16
N ARG A 202 7.41 19.53 0.75
CA ARG A 202 5.96 19.78 0.68
C ARG A 202 5.54 21.07 1.36
N SER A 203 6.19 21.44 2.47
CA SER A 203 5.95 22.72 3.17
C SER A 203 6.37 23.92 2.33
N VAL A 204 7.56 23.86 1.71
CA VAL A 204 8.05 24.92 0.82
C VAL A 204 7.19 25.06 -0.43
N MET A 205 6.84 23.94 -1.08
CA MET A 205 5.95 23.96 -2.26
C MET A 205 4.58 24.59 -1.92
N ARG A 206 4.03 24.26 -0.75
CA ARG A 206 2.76 24.82 -0.27
C ARG A 206 2.86 26.33 0.00
N TRP A 207 3.95 26.74 0.66
CA TRP A 207 4.20 28.15 0.96
C TRP A 207 4.39 28.98 -0.30
N LEU A 208 5.16 28.47 -1.28
CA LEU A 208 5.38 29.12 -2.57
C LEU A 208 4.22 28.92 -3.57
N ARG A 209 3.16 28.19 -3.19
CA ARG A 209 2.03 27.81 -4.07
C ARG A 209 2.47 27.18 -5.39
N LEU A 210 3.57 26.44 -5.37
CA LEU A 210 4.07 25.72 -6.53
C LEU A 210 3.21 24.48 -6.78
N ARG A 211 2.76 24.29 -8.02
CA ARG A 211 2.10 23.08 -8.48
C ARG A 211 3.07 22.29 -9.33
N ALA A 212 3.59 21.20 -8.83
CA ALA A 212 4.30 20.22 -9.66
C ALA A 212 3.28 19.34 -10.38
N ALA A 213 3.61 18.90 -11.59
CA ALA A 213 2.75 17.98 -12.32
C ALA A 213 2.77 16.56 -11.70
N THR A 214 3.90 16.15 -11.14
CA THR A 214 4.09 14.86 -10.43
C THR A 214 5.28 14.96 -9.47
N GLU A 215 5.27 14.14 -8.40
CA GLU A 215 6.45 13.97 -7.52
C GLU A 215 7.52 13.06 -8.15
N TYR A 216 7.20 12.32 -9.22
CA TYR A 216 8.15 11.43 -9.94
C TYR A 216 9.24 12.17 -10.73
N GLY A 217 9.09 13.49 -10.98
CA GLY A 217 10.07 14.31 -11.69
C GLY A 217 11.39 14.49 -10.93
N ILE A 218 11.46 14.15 -9.64
CA ILE A 218 12.69 14.18 -8.84
C ILE A 218 13.33 12.78 -8.86
N ASN A 219 13.58 12.24 -10.05
CA ASN A 219 14.27 10.98 -10.21
C ASN A 219 15.73 11.23 -10.58
N ILE A 220 16.61 11.27 -9.57
CA ILE A 220 18.05 11.32 -9.79
C ILE A 220 18.54 9.87 -9.87
N SER A 221 18.65 9.33 -11.07
CA SER A 221 18.92 7.90 -11.31
C SER A 221 20.16 7.37 -10.56
N VAL A 222 21.23 8.18 -10.45
CA VAL A 222 22.45 7.84 -9.70
C VAL A 222 22.18 7.64 -8.20
N MET A 223 21.18 8.32 -7.64
CA MET A 223 20.83 8.23 -6.22
C MET A 223 19.82 7.13 -5.92
N ASN A 224 19.21 6.50 -6.92
CA ASN A 224 18.21 5.44 -6.71
C ASN A 224 18.77 4.26 -5.89
N GLY A 225 19.99 3.83 -6.17
CA GLY A 225 20.65 2.77 -5.41
C GLY A 225 20.85 3.12 -3.94
N PRO A 226 21.61 4.18 -3.60
CA PRO A 226 21.82 4.61 -2.21
C PRO A 226 20.52 4.89 -1.45
N PHE A 227 19.57 5.62 -2.04
CA PHE A 227 18.31 5.94 -1.38
C PHE A 227 17.44 4.71 -1.13
N SER A 228 17.39 3.78 -2.10
CA SER A 228 16.65 2.53 -1.89
C SER A 228 17.24 1.67 -0.78
N GLN A 229 18.57 1.66 -0.63
CA GLN A 229 19.25 0.94 0.46
C GLN A 229 19.00 1.60 1.81
N LEU A 230 19.08 2.94 1.89
CA LEU A 230 18.76 3.69 3.10
C LEU A 230 17.33 3.42 3.56
N PHE A 231 16.36 3.49 2.64
CA PHE A 231 14.96 3.19 2.95
C PHE A 231 14.79 1.72 3.36
N ALA A 232 15.36 0.80 2.61
CA ALA A 232 15.29 -0.63 2.92
C ALA A 232 15.94 -1.00 4.25
N ALA A 233 16.92 -0.24 4.73
CA ALA A 233 17.57 -0.50 6.02
C ALA A 233 16.61 -0.34 7.21
N GLU A 234 15.53 0.42 7.04
CA GLU A 234 14.49 0.53 8.09
C GLU A 234 13.87 -0.84 8.47
N ARG A 235 13.90 -1.83 7.57
CA ARG A 235 13.46 -3.19 7.87
C ARG A 235 14.12 -3.77 9.12
N PHE A 236 15.42 -3.50 9.35
CA PHE A 236 16.13 -4.02 10.52
C PHE A 236 15.62 -3.42 11.84
N VAL A 237 15.12 -2.18 11.80
CA VAL A 237 14.45 -1.56 12.94
C VAL A 237 13.03 -2.12 13.09
N LEU A 238 12.28 -2.24 11.99
CA LEU A 238 10.90 -2.74 11.97
C LEU A 238 10.81 -4.22 12.33
N ASP A 239 11.88 -4.99 12.12
CA ASP A 239 11.97 -6.38 12.55
C ASP A 239 12.00 -6.54 14.07
N ARG A 240 12.55 -5.57 14.81
CA ARG A 240 12.79 -5.63 16.25
C ARG A 240 11.98 -4.63 17.07
N GLY A 241 11.42 -3.62 16.41
CA GLY A 241 10.77 -2.52 17.12
C GLY A 241 9.74 -1.78 16.27
N LYS A 242 9.53 -0.51 16.62
CA LYS A 242 8.57 0.39 15.96
C LYS A 242 9.23 1.74 15.74
N LEU A 243 8.86 2.41 14.66
CA LEU A 243 9.26 3.79 14.39
C LEU A 243 8.16 4.73 14.88
N PRO A 244 8.54 5.84 15.56
CA PRO A 244 7.58 6.76 16.19
C PRO A 244 6.87 7.69 15.21
N PHE A 245 7.43 7.89 14.00
CA PHE A 245 6.87 8.67 12.91
C PHE A 245 7.47 8.22 11.58
N GLY A 246 6.88 8.63 10.46
CA GLY A 246 7.33 8.31 9.11
C GLY A 246 6.35 8.82 8.07
N VAL A 247 6.68 8.71 6.80
CA VAL A 247 5.80 9.15 5.70
C VAL A 247 4.63 8.19 5.49
N SER A 248 4.77 6.95 5.96
CA SER A 248 3.77 5.88 5.84
C SER A 248 3.45 5.27 7.21
N ALA A 249 2.25 4.69 7.33
CA ALA A 249 1.85 3.86 8.45
C ALA A 249 1.66 2.41 7.96
N VAL A 250 2.04 1.46 8.80
CA VAL A 250 2.03 0.02 8.50
C VAL A 250 1.30 -0.72 9.61
N CYS A 251 0.49 -1.69 9.26
CA CYS A 251 -0.24 -2.52 10.22
C CYS A 251 -0.25 -3.97 9.76
N ILE A 252 0.02 -4.89 10.69
CA ILE A 252 -0.23 -6.32 10.55
C ILE A 252 -1.35 -6.66 11.52
N ALA A 253 -2.42 -7.22 10.99
CA ALA A 253 -3.55 -7.62 11.80
C ALA A 253 -4.03 -9.02 11.41
N ARG A 254 -4.57 -9.74 12.38
CA ARG A 254 -5.08 -11.10 12.23
C ARG A 254 -6.59 -11.09 12.21
N ARG A 255 -7.18 -11.89 11.32
CA ARG A 255 -8.62 -12.17 11.36
C ARG A 255 -8.96 -12.94 12.65
N ILE A 256 -9.84 -12.39 13.43
CA ILE A 256 -10.47 -13.08 14.56
C ILE A 256 -11.85 -13.62 14.14
N GLU A 257 -12.37 -14.58 14.89
CA GLU A 257 -13.64 -15.30 14.62
C GLU A 257 -14.80 -14.40 14.20
#